data_e6d608bcb71f812a73ea00c78fecf989
#
_entry.id   e6d608bcb71f812a73ea00c78fecf989
#
_cell.length_a   1.000
_cell.length_b   1.000
_cell.length_c   1.000
_cell.angle_alpha   90.00
_cell.angle_beta   90.00
_cell.angle_gamma   90.00
#
_symmetry.space_group_name_H-M   'P 1'
#
loop_
_entity.id
_entity.type
_entity.pdbx_description
1 polymer ?
#
loop_
_entity_poly.entity_id
_entity_poly.type
_entity_poly.pdbx_seq_one_letter_code
_entity_poly.pdbx_strand_id
1 'polypeptide(L)'
;MRADHAHGMKLVILGRDGTLNRYRDDHVKAPEELDPLPGAMEAVARLNHAGWHTVLATNQAGIGRGLLDMASLNAVHIRLNQLLAEKGGRLDAAFFCPHTPEEGCDCRKPLPGLIQQIGQRFDVELSAVHMVGASLTDLLTAQNAGCIPHLVLTGPFGNLRTEELANLLVQVPTARVHDDLGSFAETLIQEERRRVAEARGQALAPDTQAGDLN
;
A
#
# COMPACT_ATOMS: atom_id res chain seq x y z
N MET A 1 -17.43 27.59 -14.87
CA MET A 1 -17.54 27.00 -13.54
C MET A 1 -16.62 25.80 -13.50
N ARG A 2 -15.40 25.96 -13.02
CA ARG A 2 -14.48 24.83 -12.76
C ARG A 2 -14.49 24.67 -11.24
N ALA A 3 -15.26 23.68 -10.79
CA ALA A 3 -15.35 23.35 -9.37
C ALA A 3 -14.06 22.62 -8.93
N ASP A 4 -13.57 23.04 -7.81
CA ASP A 4 -12.49 22.54 -7.00
C ASP A 4 -12.25 21.03 -7.09
N HIS A 5 -11.25 20.61 -7.87
CA HIS A 5 -10.63 19.30 -7.79
C HIS A 5 -9.29 19.40 -7.05
N ALA A 6 -9.27 20.14 -5.94
CA ALA A 6 -8.06 20.37 -5.15
C ALA A 6 -7.68 19.23 -4.20
N HIS A 7 -8.36 18.06 -4.25
CA HIS A 7 -7.97 16.87 -3.50
C HIS A 7 -7.99 15.68 -4.44
N GLY A 8 -6.85 15.37 -5.04
CA GLY A 8 -6.65 14.12 -5.78
C GLY A 8 -7.05 12.92 -4.94
N MET A 9 -7.42 11.81 -5.60
CA MET A 9 -7.77 10.55 -4.93
C MET A 9 -6.66 10.13 -3.95
N LYS A 10 -7.01 9.89 -2.70
CA LYS A 10 -6.08 9.38 -1.67
C LYS A 10 -5.96 7.87 -1.87
N LEU A 11 -4.80 7.39 -2.28
CA LEU A 11 -4.56 5.99 -2.61
C LEU A 11 -3.42 5.39 -1.77
N VAL A 12 -3.67 4.19 -1.25
CA VAL A 12 -2.67 3.30 -0.64
C VAL A 12 -2.57 2.02 -1.45
N ILE A 13 -1.36 1.65 -1.86
CA ILE A 13 -1.06 0.37 -2.48
C ILE A 13 -0.53 -0.57 -1.40
N LEU A 14 -1.15 -1.74 -1.28
CA LEU A 14 -0.87 -2.75 -0.27
C LEU A 14 -0.20 -3.98 -0.89
N GLY A 15 0.87 -4.48 -0.26
CA GLY A 15 1.33 -5.84 -0.46
C GLY A 15 0.31 -6.84 0.10
N ARG A 16 0.34 -8.10 -0.33
CA ARG A 16 -0.50 -9.17 0.23
C ARG A 16 0.26 -9.97 1.28
N ASP A 17 1.19 -10.78 0.81
CA ASP A 17 1.93 -11.73 1.64
C ASP A 17 2.92 -11.01 2.57
N GLY A 18 2.78 -11.21 3.85
CA GLY A 18 3.55 -10.51 4.89
C GLY A 18 2.98 -9.13 5.28
N THR A 19 1.96 -8.63 4.58
CA THR A 19 1.32 -7.33 4.86
C THR A 19 -0.13 -7.50 5.31
N LEU A 20 -0.94 -8.22 4.56
CA LEU A 20 -2.35 -8.52 4.87
C LEU A 20 -2.50 -9.91 5.49
N ASN A 21 -1.77 -10.88 4.98
CA ASN A 21 -1.74 -12.25 5.48
C ASN A 21 -0.30 -12.71 5.78
N ARG A 22 -0.18 -13.75 6.59
CA ARG A 22 1.13 -14.35 6.87
C ARG A 22 1.80 -14.80 5.59
N TYR A 23 3.11 -14.52 5.51
CA TYR A 23 3.95 -15.01 4.42
C TYR A 23 4.04 -16.54 4.47
N ARG A 24 4.04 -17.17 3.29
CA ARG A 24 4.25 -18.60 3.10
C ARG A 24 5.26 -18.85 1.98
N ASP A 25 6.26 -19.68 2.24
CA ASP A 25 7.28 -20.05 1.25
C ASP A 25 6.67 -20.86 0.09
N ASP A 26 5.61 -21.65 0.39
CA ASP A 26 4.94 -22.54 -0.55
C ASP A 26 3.73 -21.89 -1.26
N HIS A 27 3.58 -20.59 -1.18
CA HIS A 27 2.46 -19.77 -1.68
C HIS A 27 1.12 -20.06 -0.99
N VAL A 28 0.21 -19.10 -1.09
CA VAL A 28 -1.21 -19.28 -0.71
C VAL A 28 -1.95 -19.77 -1.95
N LYS A 29 -2.33 -21.04 -1.98
CA LYS A 29 -2.90 -21.73 -3.14
C LYS A 29 -4.42 -21.91 -3.06
N ALA A 30 -4.98 -21.80 -1.86
CA ALA A 30 -6.40 -22.00 -1.58
C ALA A 30 -6.87 -21.00 -0.50
N PRO A 31 -8.18 -20.69 -0.45
CA PRO A 31 -8.76 -19.78 0.55
C PRO A 31 -8.46 -20.18 2.01
N GLU A 32 -8.38 -21.47 2.28
CA GLU A 32 -8.13 -22.04 3.63
C GLU A 32 -6.69 -21.79 4.10
N GLU A 33 -5.77 -21.55 3.17
CA GLU A 33 -4.37 -21.25 3.45
C GLU A 33 -4.12 -19.76 3.71
N LEU A 34 -5.13 -18.91 3.48
CA LEU A 34 -5.05 -17.48 3.75
C LEU A 34 -5.21 -17.23 5.25
N ASP A 35 -4.08 -16.90 5.92
CA ASP A 35 -4.02 -16.60 7.34
C ASP A 35 -3.83 -15.09 7.55
N PRO A 36 -4.89 -14.32 7.88
CA PRO A 36 -4.78 -12.87 8.08
C PRO A 36 -3.83 -12.52 9.22
N LEU A 37 -3.01 -11.49 9.01
CA LEU A 37 -2.20 -10.93 10.09
C LEU A 37 -3.09 -10.20 11.11
N PRO A 38 -2.77 -10.28 12.41
CA PRO A 38 -3.53 -9.60 13.44
C PRO A 38 -3.66 -8.10 13.17
N GLY A 39 -4.89 -7.57 13.23
CA GLY A 39 -5.17 -6.16 13.04
C GLY A 39 -5.07 -5.65 11.59
N ALA A 40 -4.66 -6.47 10.61
CA ALA A 40 -4.47 -6.02 9.23
C ALA A 40 -5.79 -5.67 8.55
N MET A 41 -6.83 -6.48 8.74
CA MET A 41 -8.15 -6.22 8.15
C MET A 41 -8.78 -4.95 8.75
N GLU A 42 -8.65 -4.77 10.05
CA GLU A 42 -9.09 -3.57 10.78
C GLU A 42 -8.32 -2.31 10.33
N ALA A 43 -7.03 -2.43 10.03
CA ALA A 43 -6.22 -1.34 9.51
C ALA A 43 -6.73 -0.85 8.14
N VAL A 44 -7.02 -1.78 7.22
CA VAL A 44 -7.62 -1.45 5.92
C VAL A 44 -8.98 -0.76 6.10
N ALA A 45 -9.83 -1.29 6.99
CA ALA A 45 -11.14 -0.68 7.29
C ALA A 45 -10.99 0.76 7.79
N ARG A 46 -10.02 1.03 8.68
CA ARG A 46 -9.75 2.39 9.19
C ARG A 46 -9.29 3.33 8.08
N LEU A 47 -8.41 2.85 7.17
CA LEU A 47 -7.99 3.63 6.00
C LEU A 47 -9.20 3.99 5.12
N ASN A 48 -10.05 3.01 4.81
CA ASN A 48 -11.25 3.25 4.00
C ASN A 48 -12.22 4.26 4.66
N HIS A 49 -12.46 4.13 5.97
CA HIS A 49 -13.31 5.07 6.71
C HIS A 49 -12.71 6.48 6.78
N ALA A 50 -11.39 6.61 6.70
CA ALA A 50 -10.70 7.90 6.61
C ALA A 50 -10.64 8.45 5.16
N GLY A 51 -11.32 7.78 4.21
CA GLY A 51 -11.42 8.21 2.81
C GLY A 51 -10.23 7.80 1.93
N TRP A 52 -9.42 6.86 2.37
CA TRP A 52 -8.37 6.27 1.55
C TRP A 52 -8.91 5.12 0.70
N HIS A 53 -8.60 5.15 -0.58
CA HIS A 53 -8.75 4.00 -1.46
C HIS A 53 -7.59 3.03 -1.23
N THR A 54 -7.87 1.74 -1.30
CA THR A 54 -6.88 0.69 -1.06
C THR A 54 -6.85 -0.28 -2.23
N VAL A 55 -5.65 -0.52 -2.75
CA VAL A 55 -5.41 -1.38 -3.91
C VAL A 55 -4.34 -2.39 -3.58
N LEU A 56 -4.56 -3.65 -3.96
CA LEU A 56 -3.59 -4.73 -3.78
C LEU A 56 -2.61 -4.77 -4.95
N ALA A 57 -1.31 -4.92 -4.66
CA ALA A 57 -0.26 -5.21 -5.64
C ALA A 57 0.63 -6.35 -5.16
N THR A 58 0.60 -7.50 -5.83
CA THR A 58 1.26 -8.71 -5.36
C THR A 58 1.94 -9.50 -6.46
N ASN A 59 3.12 -10.07 -6.18
CA ASN A 59 3.75 -11.09 -7.02
C ASN A 59 3.14 -12.45 -6.71
N GLN A 60 2.73 -13.18 -7.75
CA GLN A 60 2.10 -14.50 -7.63
C GLN A 60 2.75 -15.49 -8.61
N ALA A 61 4.07 -15.69 -8.47
CA ALA A 61 4.86 -16.59 -9.32
C ALA A 61 4.40 -18.05 -9.27
N GLY A 62 3.61 -18.43 -8.25
CA GLY A 62 2.99 -19.75 -8.19
C GLY A 62 2.12 -20.08 -9.41
N ILE A 63 1.53 -19.05 -10.07
CA ILE A 63 0.79 -19.24 -11.33
C ILE A 63 1.75 -19.64 -12.45
N GLY A 64 2.81 -18.86 -12.67
CA GLY A 64 3.83 -19.17 -13.70
C GLY A 64 4.53 -20.51 -13.48
N ARG A 65 4.64 -20.95 -12.22
CA ARG A 65 5.17 -22.26 -11.84
C ARG A 65 4.17 -23.41 -11.91
N GLY A 66 2.89 -23.13 -12.24
CA GLY A 66 1.84 -24.13 -12.28
C GLY A 66 1.42 -24.70 -10.92
N LEU A 67 1.74 -24.01 -9.81
CA LEU A 67 1.37 -24.41 -8.44
C LEU A 67 -0.07 -24.04 -8.09
N LEU A 68 -0.61 -23.01 -8.72
CA LEU A 68 -2.02 -22.60 -8.65
C LEU A 68 -2.44 -22.00 -9.99
N ASP A 69 -3.73 -21.98 -10.25
CA ASP A 69 -4.31 -21.35 -11.44
C ASP A 69 -5.02 -20.03 -11.10
N MET A 70 -5.55 -19.37 -12.12
CA MET A 70 -6.30 -18.12 -11.97
C MET A 70 -7.56 -18.27 -11.13
N ALA A 71 -8.24 -19.43 -11.23
CA ALA A 71 -9.45 -19.70 -10.45
C ALA A 71 -9.11 -19.80 -8.95
N SER A 72 -8.01 -20.47 -8.62
CA SER A 72 -7.49 -20.56 -7.25
C SER A 72 -7.10 -19.20 -6.69
N LEU A 73 -6.36 -18.38 -7.46
CA LEU A 73 -6.02 -17.02 -7.03
C LEU A 73 -7.27 -16.16 -6.79
N ASN A 74 -8.25 -16.23 -7.69
CA ASN A 74 -9.51 -15.51 -7.54
C ASN A 74 -10.25 -15.95 -6.27
N ALA A 75 -10.30 -17.26 -5.97
CA ALA A 75 -10.91 -17.78 -4.75
C ALA A 75 -10.22 -17.24 -3.48
N VAL A 76 -8.89 -17.18 -3.47
CA VAL A 76 -8.10 -16.56 -2.38
C VAL A 76 -8.46 -15.08 -2.22
N HIS A 77 -8.54 -14.32 -3.31
CA HIS A 77 -8.89 -12.90 -3.25
C HIS A 77 -10.35 -12.65 -2.86
N ILE A 78 -11.29 -13.53 -3.24
CA ILE A 78 -12.67 -13.49 -2.76
C ILE A 78 -12.68 -13.68 -1.24
N ARG A 79 -11.94 -14.67 -0.71
CA ARG A 79 -11.83 -14.89 0.73
C ARG A 79 -11.23 -13.68 1.45
N LEU A 80 -10.19 -13.07 0.91
CA LEU A 80 -9.61 -11.85 1.45
C LEU A 80 -10.63 -10.71 1.53
N ASN A 81 -11.41 -10.49 0.47
CA ASN A 81 -12.46 -9.47 0.45
C ASN A 81 -13.57 -9.74 1.46
N GLN A 82 -13.93 -11.01 1.69
CA GLN A 82 -14.90 -11.38 2.74
C GLN A 82 -14.37 -11.01 4.13
N LEU A 83 -13.12 -11.34 4.44
CA LEU A 83 -12.47 -11.01 5.71
C LEU A 83 -12.38 -9.49 5.93
N LEU A 84 -12.08 -8.74 4.88
CA LEU A 84 -12.10 -7.28 4.94
C LEU A 84 -13.51 -6.74 5.20
N ALA A 85 -14.52 -7.25 4.49
CA ALA A 85 -15.91 -6.82 4.64
C ALA A 85 -16.45 -7.10 6.05
N GLU A 86 -16.07 -8.21 6.69
CA GLU A 86 -16.39 -8.53 8.09
C GLU A 86 -15.90 -7.42 9.06
N LYS A 87 -14.87 -6.67 8.69
CA LYS A 87 -14.32 -5.54 9.46
C LYS A 87 -14.76 -4.16 8.92
N GLY A 88 -15.60 -4.14 7.89
CA GLY A 88 -16.05 -2.91 7.24
C GLY A 88 -15.02 -2.29 6.27
N GLY A 89 -14.03 -3.08 5.86
CA GLY A 89 -13.02 -2.71 4.88
C GLY A 89 -13.30 -3.28 3.49
N ARG A 90 -12.55 -2.80 2.50
CA ARG A 90 -12.58 -3.29 1.12
C ARG A 90 -11.27 -3.04 0.40
N LEU A 91 -11.03 -3.75 -0.67
CA LEU A 91 -10.07 -3.40 -1.72
C LEU A 91 -10.83 -2.87 -2.93
N ASP A 92 -10.39 -1.73 -3.46
CA ASP A 92 -10.99 -1.14 -4.67
C ASP A 92 -10.54 -1.89 -5.94
N ALA A 93 -9.36 -2.52 -5.89
CA ALA A 93 -8.87 -3.41 -6.94
C ALA A 93 -7.73 -4.31 -6.43
N ALA A 94 -7.46 -5.39 -7.17
CA ALA A 94 -6.31 -6.27 -6.96
C ALA A 94 -5.53 -6.42 -8.26
N PHE A 95 -4.24 -6.08 -8.22
CA PHE A 95 -3.29 -6.26 -9.30
C PHE A 95 -2.26 -7.30 -8.90
N PHE A 96 -1.87 -8.12 -9.84
CA PHE A 96 -0.87 -9.17 -9.56
C PHE A 96 0.00 -9.43 -10.78
N CYS A 97 1.23 -9.86 -10.51
CA CYS A 97 2.13 -10.39 -11.52
C CYS A 97 2.16 -11.91 -11.42
N PRO A 98 1.71 -12.65 -12.44
CA PRO A 98 1.72 -14.12 -12.45
C PRO A 98 3.07 -14.71 -12.81
N HIS A 99 3.99 -13.92 -13.35
CA HIS A 99 5.21 -14.39 -13.99
C HIS A 99 6.26 -14.86 -12.96
N THR A 100 7.06 -15.82 -13.37
CA THR A 100 8.29 -16.21 -12.67
C THR A 100 9.40 -15.18 -12.94
N PRO A 101 10.49 -15.17 -12.13
CA PRO A 101 11.62 -14.27 -12.39
C PRO A 101 12.26 -14.46 -13.77
N GLU A 102 12.22 -15.69 -14.30
CA GLU A 102 12.84 -16.11 -15.55
C GLU A 102 12.09 -15.63 -16.81
N GLU A 103 10.82 -15.26 -16.66
CA GLU A 103 9.98 -14.81 -17.78
C GLU A 103 10.24 -13.36 -18.23
N GLY A 104 11.01 -12.59 -17.46
CA GLY A 104 11.51 -11.27 -17.88
C GLY A 104 10.44 -10.21 -18.13
N CYS A 105 9.32 -10.21 -17.37
CA CYS A 105 8.27 -9.19 -17.46
C CYS A 105 8.67 -7.87 -16.78
N ASP A 106 7.94 -6.80 -17.05
CA ASP A 106 8.06 -5.48 -16.44
C ASP A 106 7.18 -5.30 -15.18
N CYS A 107 6.18 -6.17 -14.99
CA CYS A 107 5.19 -6.07 -13.91
C CYS A 107 5.64 -6.71 -12.59
N ARG A 108 6.67 -7.58 -12.61
CA ARG A 108 7.14 -8.26 -11.41
C ARG A 108 7.95 -7.31 -10.53
N LYS A 109 7.52 -7.13 -9.28
CA LYS A 109 8.29 -6.39 -8.27
C LYS A 109 9.71 -6.99 -8.14
N PRO A 110 10.80 -6.20 -8.09
CA PRO A 110 10.85 -4.76 -7.83
C PRO A 110 10.67 -3.83 -9.05
N LEU A 111 10.33 -4.33 -10.22
CA LEU A 111 10.06 -3.50 -11.39
C LEU A 111 8.73 -2.75 -11.22
N PRO A 112 8.62 -1.51 -11.75
CA PRO A 112 7.51 -0.60 -11.44
C PRO A 112 6.24 -0.84 -12.27
N GLY A 113 6.26 -1.72 -13.29
CA GLY A 113 5.20 -1.83 -14.29
C GLY A 113 3.81 -2.07 -13.69
N LEU A 114 3.70 -2.91 -12.65
CA LEU A 114 2.41 -3.14 -11.97
C LEU A 114 1.87 -1.88 -11.29
N ILE A 115 2.75 -1.08 -10.69
CA ILE A 115 2.39 0.15 -9.98
C ILE A 115 2.01 1.25 -10.98
N GLN A 116 2.73 1.32 -12.11
CA GLN A 116 2.39 2.23 -13.20
C GLN A 116 0.99 1.95 -13.78
N GLN A 117 0.61 0.68 -13.93
CA GLN A 117 -0.75 0.29 -14.33
C GLN A 117 -1.79 0.76 -13.30
N ILE A 118 -1.50 0.66 -12.01
CA ILE A 118 -2.38 1.19 -10.95
C ILE A 118 -2.51 2.71 -11.09
N GLY A 119 -1.40 3.43 -11.25
CA GLY A 119 -1.40 4.88 -11.43
C GLY A 119 -2.27 5.32 -12.60
N GLN A 120 -2.13 4.65 -13.74
CA GLN A 120 -2.95 4.90 -14.95
C GLN A 120 -4.43 4.57 -14.72
N ARG A 121 -4.73 3.45 -14.07
CA ARG A 121 -6.11 2.99 -13.84
C ARG A 121 -6.90 3.92 -12.92
N PHE A 122 -6.24 4.50 -11.92
CA PHE A 122 -6.86 5.37 -10.92
C PHE A 122 -6.63 6.86 -11.19
N ASP A 123 -5.89 7.19 -12.24
CA ASP A 123 -5.56 8.58 -12.62
C ASP A 123 -4.95 9.37 -11.45
N VAL A 124 -3.89 8.80 -10.84
CA VAL A 124 -3.20 9.36 -9.68
C VAL A 124 -1.73 9.65 -9.96
N GLU A 125 -1.22 10.71 -9.36
CA GLU A 125 0.21 11.01 -9.33
C GLU A 125 0.91 10.08 -8.34
N LEU A 126 1.77 9.20 -8.85
CA LEU A 126 2.45 8.17 -8.04
C LEU A 126 3.30 8.76 -6.91
N SER A 127 3.82 9.97 -7.06
CA SER A 127 4.56 10.68 -6.01
C SER A 127 3.74 11.04 -4.76
N ALA A 128 2.41 11.01 -4.87
CA ALA A 128 1.47 11.20 -3.77
C ALA A 128 0.89 9.88 -3.24
N VAL A 129 1.24 8.76 -3.84
CA VAL A 129 0.72 7.43 -3.47
C VAL A 129 1.62 6.78 -2.42
N HIS A 130 1.01 6.31 -1.35
CA HIS A 130 1.70 5.50 -0.33
C HIS A 130 1.69 4.03 -0.74
N MET A 131 2.86 3.39 -0.76
CA MET A 131 2.97 1.96 -0.99
C MET A 131 3.55 1.29 0.25
N VAL A 132 2.80 0.36 0.83
CA VAL A 132 3.21 -0.38 2.03
C VAL A 132 3.37 -1.86 1.72
N GLY A 133 4.48 -2.41 2.16
CA GLY A 133 4.84 -3.81 1.99
C GLY A 133 5.73 -4.30 3.11
N ALA A 134 6.11 -5.57 3.06
CA ALA A 134 6.81 -6.26 4.13
C ALA A 134 8.20 -6.77 3.71
N SER A 135 8.73 -6.30 2.58
CA SER A 135 10.00 -6.76 2.02
C SER A 135 10.79 -5.64 1.36
N LEU A 136 12.10 -5.87 1.19
CA LEU A 136 12.96 -4.98 0.40
C LEU A 136 12.42 -4.84 -1.04
N THR A 137 11.91 -5.93 -1.61
CA THR A 137 11.32 -5.93 -2.96
C THR A 137 10.16 -4.95 -3.07
N ASP A 138 9.29 -4.87 -2.05
CA ASP A 138 8.18 -3.90 -2.02
C ASP A 138 8.69 -2.46 -1.95
N LEU A 139 9.69 -2.20 -1.12
CA LEU A 139 10.29 -0.86 -0.98
C LEU A 139 10.99 -0.39 -2.25
N LEU A 140 11.76 -1.28 -2.89
CA LEU A 140 12.41 -0.98 -4.17
C LEU A 140 11.37 -0.73 -5.27
N THR A 141 10.25 -1.47 -5.26
CA THR A 141 9.14 -1.23 -6.20
C THR A 141 8.56 0.17 -6.00
N ALA A 142 8.27 0.54 -4.76
CA ALA A 142 7.76 1.87 -4.44
C ALA A 142 8.72 2.97 -4.90
N GLN A 143 10.01 2.83 -4.60
CA GLN A 143 11.06 3.77 -5.03
C GLN A 143 11.15 3.85 -6.56
N ASN A 144 11.19 2.71 -7.27
CA ASN A 144 11.28 2.66 -8.72
C ASN A 144 10.04 3.24 -9.42
N ALA A 145 8.88 3.14 -8.79
CA ALA A 145 7.63 3.74 -9.29
C ALA A 145 7.44 5.21 -8.89
N GLY A 146 8.29 5.72 -8.00
CA GLY A 146 8.18 7.09 -7.47
C GLY A 146 7.13 7.25 -6.38
N CYS A 147 6.66 6.16 -5.76
CA CYS A 147 5.73 6.17 -4.62
C CYS A 147 6.45 6.44 -3.30
N ILE A 148 5.68 6.77 -2.27
CA ILE A 148 6.17 6.93 -0.89
C ILE A 148 6.29 5.52 -0.25
N PRO A 149 7.52 5.03 0.06
CA PRO A 149 7.72 3.68 0.53
C PRO A 149 7.48 3.53 2.03
N HIS A 150 6.75 2.48 2.41
CA HIS A 150 6.52 2.10 3.81
C HIS A 150 6.80 0.61 4.00
N LEU A 151 7.53 0.28 5.07
CA LEU A 151 7.82 -1.07 5.52
C LEU A 151 7.01 -1.40 6.77
N VAL A 152 6.33 -2.55 6.77
CA VAL A 152 5.77 -3.16 7.98
C VAL A 152 6.61 -4.37 8.40
N LEU A 153 6.87 -4.50 9.70
CA LEU A 153 7.73 -5.55 10.26
C LEU A 153 6.95 -6.84 10.55
N THR A 154 6.05 -7.22 9.64
CA THR A 154 5.16 -8.39 9.76
C THR A 154 5.38 -9.45 8.68
N GLY A 155 6.36 -9.22 7.81
CA GLY A 155 6.72 -10.16 6.74
C GLY A 155 7.65 -11.28 7.22
N PRO A 156 8.29 -11.97 6.28
CA PRO A 156 9.31 -13.00 6.59
C PRO A 156 10.47 -12.42 7.41
N PHE A 157 10.61 -11.12 7.42
CA PHE A 157 11.60 -10.35 8.18
C PHE A 157 11.05 -9.74 9.48
N GLY A 158 9.92 -10.23 10.00
CA GLY A 158 9.28 -9.71 11.22
C GLY A 158 10.18 -9.71 12.47
N ASN A 159 11.32 -10.40 12.41
CA ASN A 159 12.38 -10.40 13.42
C ASN A 159 13.70 -9.86 12.83
N LEU A 160 13.63 -8.87 11.91
CA LEU A 160 14.83 -8.23 11.38
C LEU A 160 15.72 -7.76 12.52
N ARG A 161 16.97 -8.22 12.51
CA ARG A 161 18.00 -7.66 13.39
C ARG A 161 18.23 -6.20 12.99
N THR A 162 18.61 -5.38 13.95
CA THR A 162 18.86 -3.95 13.74
C THR A 162 19.80 -3.69 12.55
N GLU A 163 20.79 -4.55 12.35
CA GLU A 163 21.74 -4.45 11.24
C GLU A 163 21.08 -4.74 9.88
N GLU A 164 20.18 -5.72 9.80
CA GLU A 164 19.46 -6.06 8.57
C GLU A 164 18.51 -4.94 8.16
N LEU A 165 17.81 -4.35 9.13
CA LEU A 165 16.96 -3.19 8.91
C LEU A 165 17.78 -1.98 8.45
N ALA A 166 18.93 -1.72 9.08
CA ALA A 166 19.84 -0.65 8.67
C ALA A 166 20.32 -0.82 7.22
N ASN A 167 20.72 -2.03 6.83
CA ASN A 167 21.14 -2.35 5.45
C ASN A 167 20.00 -2.16 4.43
N LEU A 168 18.77 -2.46 4.81
CA LEU A 168 17.60 -2.23 3.99
C LEU A 168 17.36 -0.72 3.79
N LEU A 169 17.45 0.08 4.85
CA LEU A 169 17.27 1.53 4.80
C LEU A 169 18.40 2.25 4.05
N VAL A 170 19.58 1.66 3.95
CA VAL A 170 20.65 2.18 3.06
C VAL A 170 20.22 2.10 1.59
N GLN A 171 19.49 1.05 1.20
CA GLN A 171 19.04 0.88 -0.19
C GLN A 171 17.80 1.74 -0.52
N VAL A 172 16.92 1.97 0.46
CA VAL A 172 15.73 2.82 0.32
C VAL A 172 15.68 3.82 1.48
N PRO A 173 16.48 4.91 1.44
CA PRO A 173 16.62 5.85 2.56
C PRO A 173 15.34 6.61 2.92
N THR A 174 14.40 6.71 1.98
CA THR A 174 13.12 7.38 2.17
C THR A 174 12.05 6.48 2.80
N ALA A 175 12.35 5.20 3.01
CA ALA A 175 11.40 4.26 3.56
C ALA A 175 11.05 4.60 5.02
N ARG A 176 9.77 4.56 5.33
CA ARG A 176 9.24 4.73 6.69
C ARG A 176 8.88 3.37 7.25
N VAL A 177 9.28 3.11 8.49
CA VAL A 177 9.14 1.80 9.14
C VAL A 177 8.01 1.85 10.17
N HIS A 178 7.19 0.81 10.19
CA HIS A 178 6.08 0.63 11.11
C HIS A 178 6.09 -0.79 11.65
N ASP A 179 5.66 -0.98 12.89
CA ASP A 179 5.60 -2.31 13.50
C ASP A 179 4.65 -3.24 12.73
N ASP A 180 3.51 -2.71 12.30
CA ASP A 180 2.46 -3.42 11.59
C ASP A 180 1.62 -2.48 10.70
N LEU A 181 0.65 -3.05 9.98
CA LEU A 181 -0.26 -2.27 9.14
C LEU A 181 -1.18 -1.35 9.97
N GLY A 182 -1.47 -1.72 11.22
CA GLY A 182 -2.24 -0.89 12.15
C GLY A 182 -1.54 0.42 12.48
N SER A 183 -0.26 0.34 12.83
CA SER A 183 0.61 1.48 13.11
C SER A 183 0.81 2.38 11.88
N PHE A 184 0.97 1.76 10.69
CA PHE A 184 1.00 2.50 9.43
C PHE A 184 -0.29 3.29 9.21
N ALA A 185 -1.45 2.63 9.30
CA ALA A 185 -2.75 3.25 9.07
C ALA A 185 -3.00 4.41 10.03
N GLU A 186 -2.68 4.24 11.30
CA GLU A 186 -2.83 5.29 12.31
C GLU A 186 -1.96 6.51 11.99
N THR A 187 -0.68 6.29 11.70
CA THR A 187 0.26 7.36 11.33
C THR A 187 -0.25 8.14 10.13
N LEU A 188 -0.66 7.45 9.07
CA LEU A 188 -1.11 8.08 7.83
C LEU A 188 -2.40 8.90 8.04
N ILE A 189 -3.36 8.37 8.82
CA ILE A 189 -4.61 9.06 9.12
C ILE A 189 -4.36 10.31 9.97
N GLN A 190 -3.47 10.23 10.96
CA GLN A 190 -3.13 11.38 11.81
C GLN A 190 -2.41 12.48 11.03
N GLU A 191 -1.46 12.13 10.17
CA GLU A 191 -0.76 13.09 9.31
C GLU A 191 -1.72 13.81 8.37
N GLU A 192 -2.64 13.08 7.75
CA GLU A 192 -3.65 13.69 6.87
C GLU A 192 -4.59 14.63 7.63
N ARG A 193 -5.04 14.25 8.83
CA ARG A 193 -5.86 15.11 9.68
C ARG A 193 -5.14 16.42 10.04
N ARG A 194 -3.85 16.32 10.40
CA ARG A 194 -3.02 17.49 10.71
C ARG A 194 -2.88 18.40 9.49
N ARG A 195 -2.54 17.84 8.33
CA ARG A 195 -2.41 18.58 7.06
C ARG A 195 -3.70 19.34 6.71
N VAL A 196 -4.86 18.70 6.86
CA VAL A 196 -6.17 19.33 6.60
C VAL A 196 -6.46 20.43 7.62
N ALA A 197 -6.13 20.25 8.89
CA ALA A 197 -6.32 21.26 9.92
C ALA A 197 -5.43 22.49 9.68
N GLU A 198 -4.17 22.30 9.33
CA GLU A 198 -3.23 23.37 8.99
C GLU A 198 -3.70 24.17 7.77
N ALA A 199 -4.16 23.48 6.71
CA ALA A 199 -4.69 24.13 5.51
C ALA A 199 -5.95 24.98 5.82
N ARG A 200 -6.83 24.50 6.70
CA ARG A 200 -8.02 25.26 7.16
C ARG A 200 -7.64 26.45 8.04
N GLY A 201 -6.65 26.30 8.91
CA GLY A 201 -6.13 27.37 9.75
C GLY A 201 -5.50 28.51 8.94
N GLN A 202 -4.77 28.16 7.88
CA GLN A 202 -4.22 29.16 6.95
C GLN A 202 -5.28 29.86 6.11
N ALA A 203 -6.36 29.17 5.75
CA ALA A 203 -7.48 29.75 5.01
C ALA A 203 -8.36 30.71 5.86
N LEU A 204 -8.27 30.61 7.19
CA LEU A 204 -9.03 31.45 8.15
C LEU A 204 -8.21 32.62 8.68
N ALA A 205 -6.92 32.75 8.35
CA ALA A 205 -6.11 33.92 8.74
C ALA A 205 -6.59 35.09 7.88
N PRO A 206 -7.12 36.18 8.49
CA PRO A 206 -7.58 37.35 7.74
C PRO A 206 -6.38 38.01 7.07
N ASP A 207 -6.59 38.42 5.84
CA ASP A 207 -5.70 39.28 5.07
C ASP A 207 -5.56 40.65 5.80
N THR A 208 -4.63 40.73 6.73
CA THR A 208 -4.30 42.00 7.43
C THR A 208 -3.31 42.79 6.58
N GLN A 209 -3.74 43.15 5.35
CA GLN A 209 -3.13 44.24 4.57
C GLN A 209 -4.25 45.19 4.10
N ALA A 210 -4.77 45.97 5.03
CA ALA A 210 -5.52 47.16 4.66
C ALA A 210 -4.85 48.38 5.33
N GLY A 211 -4.03 49.04 4.56
CA GLY A 211 -4.05 50.49 4.49
C GLY A 211 -3.47 51.29 5.65
N ASP A 212 -2.20 51.62 5.55
CA ASP A 212 -1.75 52.96 5.94
C ASP A 212 -1.50 53.76 4.67
N LEU A 213 -2.52 54.47 4.26
CA LEU A 213 -2.39 55.66 3.44
C LEU A 213 -2.72 56.85 4.39
N ASN A 214 -1.65 57.57 4.68
CA ASN A 214 -1.77 58.98 5.02
C ASN A 214 -0.63 59.75 4.40
#